data_45282faacc647eb7abddbf96bbfb920c
#
_entry.id   45282faacc647eb7abddbf96bbfb920c
#
_cell.length_a   1.000
_cell.length_b   1.000
_cell.length_c   1.000
_cell.angle_alpha   90.00
_cell.angle_beta   90.00
_cell.angle_gamma   90.00
#
_symmetry.space_group_name_H-M   'P 1'
#
loop_
_entity.id
_entity.type
_entity.pdbx_description
1 polymer ?
#
loop_
_entity_poly.entity_id
_entity_poly.type
_entity_poly.pdbx_seq_one_letter_code
_entity_poly.pdbx_strand_id
1 'polypeptide(L)'
;MAELKLSFIWGIRAKLRAEGDKLRAEGGKLWAEGDKLWAEGDKLRAEGDKLWAEVIIEVYGNIKLEWKNWNGEKKAYECHLETKDGIEIFKP
;
A
#
# COMPACT_ATOMS: atom_id res chain seq x y z
N MET A 1 19.40 -8.82 -0.33
CA MET A 1 18.87 -8.41 -1.64
C MET A 1 17.37 -8.39 -1.66
N ALA A 2 16.69 -9.49 -1.29
CA ALA A 2 15.24 -9.54 -1.22
C ALA A 2 14.66 -8.48 -0.27
N GLU A 3 15.30 -8.29 0.88
CA GLU A 3 14.85 -7.30 1.86
C GLU A 3 14.89 -5.87 1.34
N LEU A 4 15.93 -5.52 0.57
CA LEU A 4 16.04 -4.19 -0.04
C LEU A 4 14.93 -3.96 -1.07
N LYS A 5 14.61 -4.99 -1.86
CA LYS A 5 13.55 -4.91 -2.84
C LYS A 5 12.18 -4.71 -2.17
N LEU A 6 11.91 -5.45 -1.10
CA LEU A 6 10.68 -5.32 -0.34
C LEU A 6 10.53 -3.95 0.30
N SER A 7 11.58 -3.44 0.93
CA SER A 7 11.55 -2.11 1.53
C SER A 7 11.31 -1.01 0.51
N PHE A 8 11.93 -1.15 -0.67
CA PHE A 8 11.74 -0.19 -1.75
C PHE A 8 10.28 -0.17 -2.24
N ILE A 9 9.71 -1.34 -2.50
CA ILE A 9 8.33 -1.44 -2.97
C ILE A 9 7.34 -0.99 -1.89
N TRP A 10 7.63 -1.29 -0.61
CA TRP A 10 6.81 -0.81 0.50
C TRP A 10 6.75 0.72 0.52
N GLY A 11 7.91 1.37 0.30
CA GLY A 11 7.99 2.83 0.20
C GLY A 11 7.20 3.39 -0.98
N ILE A 12 7.28 2.73 -2.14
CA ILE A 12 6.50 3.13 -3.33
C ILE A 12 5.00 3.02 -3.05
N ARG A 13 4.58 1.92 -2.43
CA ARG A 13 3.17 1.74 -2.05
C ARG A 13 2.69 2.87 -1.14
N ALA A 14 3.50 3.25 -0.16
CA ALA A 14 3.15 4.33 0.74
C ALA A 14 2.99 5.66 0.01
N LYS A 15 3.86 5.95 -0.96
CA LYS A 15 3.74 7.15 -1.79
C LYS A 15 2.49 7.15 -2.63
N LEU A 16 2.15 6.01 -3.25
CA LEU A 16 0.94 5.91 -4.06
C LEU A 16 -0.32 6.11 -3.23
N ARG A 17 -0.35 5.55 -2.03
CA ARG A 17 -1.47 5.77 -1.11
C ARG A 17 -1.60 7.24 -0.72
N ALA A 18 -0.48 7.89 -0.40
CA ALA A 18 -0.49 9.29 -0.01
C ALA A 18 -0.98 10.18 -1.14
N GLU A 19 -0.52 9.94 -2.37
CA GLU A 19 -0.99 10.67 -3.53
C GLU A 19 -2.45 10.41 -3.82
N GLY A 20 -2.89 9.14 -3.69
CA GLY A 20 -4.28 8.79 -3.88
C GLY A 20 -5.17 9.47 -2.86
N ASP A 21 -4.77 9.51 -1.60
CA ASP A 21 -5.52 10.16 -0.55
C ASP A 21 -5.58 11.68 -0.77
N LYS A 22 -4.50 12.27 -1.26
CA LYS A 22 -4.47 13.69 -1.60
C LYS A 22 -5.45 14.02 -2.72
N LEU A 23 -5.47 13.21 -3.78
CA LEU A 23 -6.40 13.40 -4.88
C LEU A 23 -7.85 13.24 -4.44
N ARG A 24 -8.12 12.28 -3.56
CA ARG A 24 -9.45 12.09 -3.01
C ARG A 24 -9.88 13.29 -2.17
N ALA A 25 -8.97 13.85 -1.38
CA ALA A 25 -9.26 15.03 -0.58
C ALA A 25 -9.54 16.25 -1.46
N GLU A 26 -8.78 16.43 -2.53
CA GLU A 26 -9.02 17.49 -3.49
C GLU A 26 -10.34 17.29 -4.23
N GLY A 27 -10.64 16.03 -4.58
CA GLY A 27 -11.88 15.68 -5.25
C GLY A 27 -13.11 15.99 -4.41
N GLY A 28 -13.00 15.90 -3.09
CA GLY A 28 -14.10 16.23 -2.18
C GLY A 28 -14.48 17.70 -2.16
N LYS A 29 -13.65 18.57 -2.75
CA LYS A 29 -13.90 20.01 -2.79
C LYS A 29 -14.58 20.48 -4.07
N LEU A 30 -14.51 19.68 -5.13
CA LEU A 30 -15.03 20.02 -6.44
C LEU A 30 -16.01 18.97 -6.93
N TRP A 31 -17.20 19.41 -7.40
CA TRP A 31 -18.25 18.48 -7.77
C TRP A 31 -17.93 17.58 -8.97
N ALA A 32 -17.91 18.15 -10.17
CA ALA A 32 -17.77 17.36 -11.39
C ALA A 32 -16.36 16.80 -11.57
N GLU A 33 -15.34 17.60 -11.28
CA GLU A 33 -13.96 17.16 -11.35
C GLU A 33 -13.59 16.30 -10.16
N GLY A 34 -14.31 16.46 -9.04
CA GLY A 34 -14.09 15.72 -7.82
C GLY A 34 -14.22 14.23 -7.99
N ASP A 35 -15.26 13.78 -8.69
CA ASP A 35 -15.48 12.36 -8.92
C ASP A 35 -14.33 11.74 -9.70
N LYS A 36 -13.80 12.47 -10.68
CA LYS A 36 -12.67 12.01 -11.48
C LYS A 36 -11.41 11.88 -10.64
N LEU A 37 -11.10 12.91 -9.82
CA LEU A 37 -9.94 12.88 -8.95
C LEU A 37 -10.05 11.78 -7.89
N TRP A 38 -11.25 11.58 -7.38
CA TRP A 38 -11.50 10.54 -6.39
C TRP A 38 -11.23 9.15 -6.98
N ALA A 39 -11.70 8.92 -8.21
CA ALA A 39 -11.48 7.66 -8.91
C ALA A 39 -9.99 7.43 -9.20
N GLU A 40 -9.27 8.49 -9.60
CA GLU A 40 -7.83 8.40 -9.83
C GLU A 40 -7.06 8.08 -8.54
N GLY A 41 -7.49 8.66 -7.42
CA GLY A 41 -6.90 8.35 -6.12
C GLY A 41 -7.06 6.89 -5.74
N ASP A 42 -8.26 6.34 -5.93
CA ASP A 42 -8.52 4.93 -5.67
C ASP A 42 -7.69 4.03 -6.57
N LYS A 43 -7.52 4.42 -7.83
CA LYS A 43 -6.70 3.67 -8.77
C LYS A 43 -5.24 3.60 -8.31
N LEU A 44 -4.68 4.71 -7.85
CA LEU A 44 -3.31 4.74 -7.34
C LEU A 44 -3.13 3.85 -6.12
N ARG A 45 -4.10 3.84 -5.22
CA ARG A 45 -4.06 2.97 -4.04
C ARG A 45 -4.10 1.50 -4.45
N ALA A 46 -4.96 1.15 -5.40
CA ALA A 46 -5.06 -0.22 -5.92
C ALA A 46 -3.77 -0.65 -6.61
N GLU A 47 -3.15 0.24 -7.37
CA GLU A 47 -1.86 -0.06 -8.01
C GLU A 47 -0.76 -0.32 -6.98
N GLY A 48 -0.72 0.46 -5.90
CA GLY A 48 0.24 0.24 -4.82
C GLY A 48 0.07 -1.11 -4.15
N ASP A 49 -1.17 -1.49 -3.86
CA ASP A 49 -1.48 -2.78 -3.25
C ASP A 49 -1.14 -3.94 -4.19
N LYS A 50 -1.39 -3.77 -5.49
CA LYS A 50 -1.06 -4.78 -6.50
C LYS A 50 0.45 -4.98 -6.60
N LEU A 51 1.23 -3.90 -6.63
CA LEU A 51 2.69 -3.99 -6.66
C LEU A 51 3.23 -4.72 -5.44
N TRP A 52 2.67 -4.43 -4.28
CA TRP A 52 3.09 -5.09 -3.04
C TRP A 52 2.83 -6.59 -3.10
N ALA A 53 1.63 -7.00 -3.51
CA ALA A 53 1.29 -8.41 -3.64
C ALA A 53 2.20 -9.12 -4.65
N GLU A 54 2.47 -8.49 -5.79
CA GLU A 54 3.33 -9.07 -6.82
C GLU A 54 4.75 -9.29 -6.33
N VAL A 55 5.31 -8.32 -5.62
CA VAL A 55 6.70 -8.46 -5.13
C VAL A 55 6.80 -9.50 -4.03
N ILE A 56 5.78 -9.65 -3.19
CA ILE A 56 5.76 -10.68 -2.17
C ILE A 56 5.77 -12.08 -2.80
N ILE A 57 4.93 -12.28 -3.82
CA ILE A 57 4.89 -13.54 -4.55
C ILE A 57 6.23 -13.83 -5.21
N GLU A 58 6.86 -12.82 -5.80
CA GLU A 58 8.16 -12.96 -6.44
C GLU A 58 9.26 -13.36 -5.47
N VAL A 59 9.28 -12.76 -4.27
CA VAL A 59 10.36 -12.96 -3.29
C VAL A 59 10.13 -14.21 -2.45
N TYR A 60 8.92 -14.40 -1.94
CA TYR A 60 8.62 -15.47 -0.98
C TYR A 60 7.74 -16.58 -1.54
N GLY A 61 7.10 -16.36 -2.67
CA GLY A 61 6.11 -17.27 -3.19
C GLY A 61 4.78 -17.12 -2.46
N ASN A 62 4.07 -18.22 -2.34
CA ASN A 62 2.73 -18.23 -1.75
C ASN A 62 2.82 -18.36 -0.23
N ILE A 63 2.88 -17.22 0.46
CA ILE A 63 2.94 -17.18 1.93
C ILE A 63 1.72 -16.44 2.47
N LYS A 64 1.49 -16.60 3.78
CA LYS A 64 0.39 -15.93 4.45
C LYS A 64 0.74 -14.45 4.69
N LEU A 65 -0.19 -13.59 4.34
CA LEU A 65 -0.07 -12.15 4.53
C LEU A 65 -1.27 -11.67 5.35
N GLU A 66 -1.03 -10.88 6.38
CA GLU A 66 -2.10 -10.29 7.19
C GLU A 66 -1.90 -8.80 7.35
N TRP A 67 -2.99 -8.06 7.33
CA TRP A 67 -3.00 -6.64 7.61
C TRP A 67 -3.48 -6.44 9.04
N LYS A 68 -2.64 -5.85 9.89
CA LYS A 68 -2.93 -5.67 11.31
C LYS A 68 -2.53 -4.29 11.81
N ASN A 69 -3.02 -3.95 12.99
CA ASN A 69 -2.60 -2.75 13.72
C ASN A 69 -2.78 -1.45 12.92
N TRP A 70 -4.02 -1.02 12.83
CA TRP A 70 -4.35 0.24 12.17
C TRP A 70 -3.58 1.42 12.78
N ASN A 71 -2.88 2.17 11.94
CA ASN A 71 -2.21 3.39 12.33
C ASN A 71 -3.06 4.58 11.86
N GLY A 72 -3.73 5.24 12.81
CA GLY A 72 -4.64 6.35 12.50
C GLY A 72 -3.94 7.58 11.96
N GLU A 73 -2.67 7.78 12.33
CA GLU A 73 -1.88 8.91 11.86
C GLU A 73 -1.51 8.76 10.39
N LYS A 74 -1.08 7.57 10.00
CA LYS A 74 -0.71 7.25 8.63
C LYS A 74 -1.87 6.74 7.80
N LYS A 75 -3.00 6.44 8.43
CA LYS A 75 -4.20 5.88 7.80
C LYS A 75 -3.89 4.62 6.99
N ALA A 76 -3.16 3.72 7.61
CA ALA A 76 -2.74 2.47 6.98
C ALA A 76 -2.51 1.39 8.01
N TYR A 77 -2.54 0.13 7.56
CA TYR A 77 -2.24 -1.03 8.37
C TYR A 77 -0.80 -1.46 8.23
N GLU A 78 -0.31 -2.21 9.23
CA GLU A 78 0.95 -2.94 9.12
C GLU A 78 0.73 -4.18 8.29
N CYS A 79 1.73 -4.55 7.49
CA CYS A 79 1.70 -5.80 6.76
C CYS A 79 2.57 -6.84 7.48
N HIS A 80 1.98 -7.95 7.85
CA HIS A 80 2.66 -9.06 8.52
C HIS A 80 2.78 -10.24 7.57
N LEU A 81 4.01 -10.69 7.33
CA LEU A 81 4.30 -11.80 6.43
C LEU A 81 4.84 -12.99 7.23
N GLU A 82 4.22 -14.14 7.10
CA GLU A 82 4.72 -15.38 7.71
C GLU A 82 5.72 -16.03 6.75
N THR A 83 7.00 -15.89 7.06
CA THR A 83 8.08 -16.48 6.28
C THR A 83 8.66 -17.69 6.99
N LYS A 84 9.57 -18.40 6.32
CA LYS A 84 10.27 -19.54 6.91
C LYS A 84 11.11 -19.14 8.12
N ASP A 85 11.59 -17.90 8.13
CA ASP A 85 12.49 -17.40 9.17
C ASP A 85 11.74 -16.65 10.28
N GLY A 86 10.43 -16.62 10.22
CA GLY A 86 9.60 -15.92 11.20
C GLY A 86 8.67 -14.93 10.56
N ILE A 87 8.15 -14.00 11.35
CA ILE A 87 7.21 -12.99 10.88
C ILE A 87 7.96 -11.69 10.57
N GLU A 88 7.83 -11.20 9.35
CA GLU A 88 8.32 -9.89 8.97
C GLU A 88 7.18 -8.88 9.05
N ILE A 89 7.46 -7.72 9.63
CA ILE A 89 6.47 -6.67 9.83
C ILE A 89 6.90 -5.41 9.08
N PHE A 90 6.02 -4.91 8.21
CA PHE A 90 6.23 -3.64 7.51
C PHE A 90 5.24 -2.62 8.05
N LYS A 91 5.77 -1.58 8.67
CA LYS A 91 4.97 -0.51 9.27
C LYS A 91 4.82 0.66 8.31
N PRO A 92 3.64 1.33 8.31
CA PRO A 92 3.43 2.51 7.49
C PRO A 92 4.41 3.63 7.80
#